data_e03f92484c0d3e6965ef2cabc638c593
#
_entry.id   e03f92484c0d3e6965ef2cabc638c593
#
_cell.length_a   1.000
_cell.length_b   1.000
_cell.length_c   1.000
_cell.angle_alpha   90.00
_cell.angle_beta   90.00
_cell.angle_gamma   90.00
#
_symmetry.space_group_name_H-M   'P 1'
#
loop_
_entity.id
_entity.type
_entity.pdbx_description
1 polymer ?
#
loop_
_entity_poly.entity_id
_entity_poly.type
_entity_poly.pdbx_seq_one_letter_code
_entity_poly.pdbx_strand_id
1 'polypeptide(L)'
;DTRGAEEFAGRDVRASRGGHIPGSIHVEWVNNVDEDGRFLPASDLKELYASAYITDELGDIYTLCQTAVRATHSWYVLADLLGFDNVSVYDGSWTEWGNREDTPIDS
;
A
#
# COMPACT_ATOMS: atom_id res chain seq x y z
N ASP A 1 -0.36 0.37 2.82
CA ASP A 1 -1.38 1.18 2.14
C ASP A 1 -0.72 1.99 1.03
N THR A 2 -1.18 1.82 -0.19
CA THR A 2 -0.57 2.41 -1.39
C THR A 2 -1.29 3.65 -1.90
N ARG A 3 -2.32 4.09 -1.17
CA ARG A 3 -3.14 5.25 -1.56
C ARG A 3 -2.39 6.56 -1.36
N GLY A 4 -2.99 7.66 -1.82
CA GLY A 4 -2.46 8.98 -1.58
C GLY A 4 -2.49 9.37 -0.10
N ALA A 5 -1.66 10.35 0.26
CA ALA A 5 -1.54 10.82 1.65
C ALA A 5 -2.87 11.36 2.21
N GLU A 6 -3.65 12.06 1.38
CA GLU A 6 -4.94 12.61 1.81
C GLU A 6 -5.98 11.52 2.08
N GLU A 7 -5.95 10.42 1.30
CA GLU A 7 -6.81 9.28 1.53
C GLU A 7 -6.43 8.57 2.84
N PHE A 8 -5.13 8.33 3.04
CA PHE A 8 -4.61 7.66 4.23
C PHE A 8 -4.93 8.44 5.50
N ALA A 9 -4.83 9.76 5.46
CA ALA A 9 -5.11 10.64 6.60
C ALA A 9 -6.61 10.85 6.86
N GLY A 10 -7.48 10.38 5.97
CA GLY A 10 -8.92 10.52 6.14
C GLY A 10 -9.48 11.87 5.65
N ARG A 11 -8.69 12.66 4.94
CA ARG A 11 -9.14 13.94 4.38
C ARG A 11 -9.82 13.79 3.03
N ASP A 12 -9.37 12.81 2.23
CA ASP A 12 -10.03 12.45 0.97
C ASP A 12 -10.80 11.14 1.21
N VAL A 13 -12.11 11.25 1.36
CA VAL A 13 -12.97 10.13 1.75
C VAL A 13 -13.68 9.60 0.50
N ARG A 14 -13.37 8.36 0.12
CA ARG A 14 -13.92 7.69 -1.07
C ARG A 14 -14.75 6.45 -0.72
N ALA A 15 -15.25 6.38 0.50
CA ALA A 15 -16.13 5.32 1.01
C ALA A 15 -17.01 5.94 2.09
N SER A 16 -17.76 5.14 2.82
CA SER A 16 -18.59 5.65 3.92
C SER A 16 -17.77 6.28 5.02
N ARG A 17 -16.51 5.78 5.23
CA ARG A 17 -15.62 6.29 6.25
C ARG A 17 -14.23 6.51 5.64
N GLY A 18 -13.47 7.46 6.18
CA GLY A 18 -12.11 7.77 5.75
C GLY A 18 -11.08 7.35 6.80
N GLY A 19 -9.80 7.38 6.39
CA GLY A 19 -8.69 6.99 7.23
C GLY A 19 -7.97 5.76 6.69
N HIS A 20 -7.40 4.95 7.60
CA HIS A 20 -6.63 3.76 7.21
C HIS A 20 -6.81 2.63 8.23
N ILE A 21 -6.41 1.44 7.84
CA ILE A 21 -6.40 0.28 8.74
C ILE A 21 -5.37 0.53 9.84
N PRO A 22 -5.73 0.39 11.14
CA PRO A 22 -4.78 0.62 12.22
C PRO A 22 -3.52 -0.24 12.06
N GLY A 23 -2.36 0.38 12.24
CA GLY A 23 -1.07 -0.30 12.10
C GLY A 23 -0.56 -0.43 10.66
N SER A 24 -1.33 0.01 9.66
CA SER A 24 -0.86 -0.03 8.27
C SER A 24 0.23 1.02 8.05
N ILE A 25 1.17 0.67 7.17
CA ILE A 25 2.27 1.54 6.78
C ILE A 25 1.90 2.21 5.46
N HIS A 26 2.13 3.51 5.36
CA HIS A 26 1.83 4.27 4.14
C HIS A 26 3.07 4.37 3.24
N VAL A 27 2.98 3.76 2.07
CA VAL A 27 3.96 3.98 0.98
C VAL A 27 3.15 4.17 -0.29
N GLU A 28 2.98 5.41 -0.71
CA GLU A 28 2.18 5.72 -1.89
C GLU A 28 2.81 5.10 -3.13
N TRP A 29 2.00 4.51 -4.00
CA TRP A 29 2.46 3.78 -5.18
C TRP A 29 3.32 4.61 -6.14
N VAL A 30 3.09 5.93 -6.21
CA VAL A 30 3.87 6.81 -7.10
C VAL A 30 5.35 6.87 -6.74
N ASN A 31 5.70 6.53 -5.49
CA ASN A 31 7.10 6.50 -5.06
C ASN A 31 7.88 5.32 -5.66
N ASN A 32 7.18 4.36 -6.28
CA ASN A 32 7.81 3.23 -6.94
C ASN A 32 8.40 3.57 -8.31
N VAL A 33 8.06 4.74 -8.84
CA VAL A 33 8.41 5.10 -10.21
C VAL A 33 9.13 6.44 -10.26
N ASP A 34 9.87 6.66 -11.35
CA ASP A 34 10.52 7.93 -11.64
C ASP A 34 9.53 8.89 -12.34
N GLU A 35 10.02 10.07 -12.72
CA GLU A 35 9.21 11.10 -13.40
C GLU A 35 8.69 10.67 -14.79
N ASP A 36 9.32 9.65 -15.39
CA ASP A 36 8.88 9.08 -16.66
C ASP A 36 7.89 7.93 -16.48
N GLY A 37 7.53 7.60 -15.25
CA GLY A 37 6.61 6.50 -14.95
C GLY A 37 7.25 5.12 -14.98
N ARG A 38 8.57 5.04 -15.01
CA ARG A 38 9.30 3.77 -14.98
C ARG A 38 9.64 3.38 -13.54
N PHE A 39 9.64 2.09 -13.26
CA PHE A 39 10.07 1.62 -11.94
C PHE A 39 11.47 2.10 -11.63
N LEU A 40 11.68 2.49 -10.37
CA LEU A 40 13.02 2.78 -9.86
C LEU A 40 13.89 1.52 -9.92
N PRO A 41 15.22 1.65 -9.97
CA PRO A 41 16.11 0.49 -9.84
C PRO A 41 15.80 -0.30 -8.56
N ALA A 42 16.01 -1.62 -8.61
CA ALA A 42 15.71 -2.50 -7.49
C ALA A 42 16.40 -2.06 -6.18
N SER A 43 17.62 -1.56 -6.25
CA SER A 43 18.34 -1.07 -5.07
C SER A 43 17.63 0.13 -4.42
N ASP A 44 17.11 1.05 -5.24
CA ASP A 44 16.39 2.23 -4.75
C ASP A 44 15.03 1.83 -4.18
N LEU A 45 14.33 0.88 -4.81
CA LEU A 45 13.07 0.35 -4.30
C LEU A 45 13.27 -0.35 -2.96
N LYS A 46 14.33 -1.15 -2.83
CA LYS A 46 14.64 -1.84 -1.58
C LYS A 46 14.88 -0.84 -0.45
N GLU A 47 15.61 0.23 -0.72
CA GLU A 47 15.89 1.29 0.24
C GLU A 47 14.61 2.07 0.60
N LEU A 48 13.76 2.36 -0.37
CA LEU A 48 12.48 3.03 -0.14
C LEU A 48 11.63 2.26 0.87
N TYR A 49 11.46 0.95 0.65
CA TYR A 49 10.65 0.13 1.53
C TYR A 49 11.32 -0.13 2.87
N ALA A 50 12.64 -0.31 2.88
CA ALA A 50 13.40 -0.50 4.13
C ALA A 50 13.31 0.74 5.03
N SER A 51 13.30 1.94 4.46
CA SER A 51 13.12 3.18 5.24
C SER A 51 11.73 3.29 5.86
N ALA A 52 10.76 2.56 5.32
CA ALA A 52 9.41 2.42 5.89
C ALA A 52 9.28 1.16 6.76
N TYR A 53 10.39 0.51 7.08
CA TYR A 53 10.46 -0.74 7.87
C TYR A 53 9.81 -1.94 7.18
N ILE A 54 9.74 -1.92 5.86
CA ILE A 54 9.22 -3.03 5.07
C ILE A 54 10.40 -3.79 4.46
N THR A 55 10.68 -4.96 5.00
CA THR A 55 11.78 -5.83 4.59
C THR A 55 11.26 -7.26 4.41
N ASP A 56 12.09 -8.12 3.81
CA ASP A 56 11.77 -9.54 3.61
C ASP A 56 11.72 -10.34 4.93
N GLU A 57 12.12 -9.72 6.04
CA GLU A 57 12.03 -10.33 7.37
C GLU A 57 10.65 -10.16 8.01
N LEU A 58 9.81 -9.26 7.49
CA LEU A 58 8.42 -9.18 7.91
C LEU A 58 7.71 -10.48 7.49
N GLY A 59 6.73 -10.90 8.24
CA GLY A 59 5.90 -12.03 7.86
C GLY A 59 5.03 -11.70 6.64
N ASP A 60 3.76 -12.01 6.70
CA ASP A 60 2.84 -11.73 5.60
C ASP A 60 2.65 -10.23 5.41
N ILE A 61 2.72 -9.79 4.15
CA ILE A 61 2.51 -8.40 3.76
C ILE A 61 1.29 -8.34 2.85
N TYR A 62 0.38 -7.42 3.14
CA TYR A 62 -0.80 -7.18 2.32
C TYR A 62 -0.77 -5.77 1.78
N THR A 63 -0.93 -5.62 0.45
CA THR A 63 -1.06 -4.30 -0.16
C THR A 63 -2.53 -3.97 -0.37
N LEU A 64 -2.90 -2.72 -0.20
CA LEU A 64 -4.27 -2.25 -0.42
C LEU A 64 -4.28 -0.83 -0.98
N CYS A 65 -5.36 -0.50 -1.67
CA CYS A 65 -5.65 0.87 -2.09
C CYS A 65 -7.17 1.11 -2.04
N GLN A 66 -7.75 1.83 -2.98
CA GLN A 66 -9.20 2.03 -3.04
C GLN A 66 -9.90 0.79 -3.59
N THR A 67 -9.44 0.30 -4.75
CA THR A 67 -10.05 -0.81 -5.50
C THR A 67 -9.06 -1.90 -5.90
N ALA A 68 -7.92 -1.97 -5.22
CA ALA A 68 -6.81 -2.89 -5.45
C ALA A 68 -5.95 -2.62 -6.69
N VAL A 69 -6.28 -1.67 -7.55
CA VAL A 69 -5.50 -1.41 -8.77
C VAL A 69 -4.09 -0.89 -8.43
N ARG A 70 -4.01 0.18 -7.64
CA ARG A 70 -2.71 0.73 -7.18
C ARG A 70 -1.96 -0.26 -6.29
N ALA A 71 -2.70 -1.05 -5.53
CA ALA A 71 -2.13 -2.08 -4.66
C ALA A 71 -1.41 -3.17 -5.46
N THR A 72 -1.93 -3.53 -6.62
CA THR A 72 -1.31 -4.51 -7.51
C THR A 72 0.05 -4.02 -8.02
N HIS A 73 0.17 -2.72 -8.29
CA HIS A 73 1.44 -2.10 -8.69
C HIS A 73 2.51 -2.30 -7.60
N SER A 74 2.19 -1.98 -6.36
CA SER A 74 3.12 -2.16 -5.23
C SER A 74 3.36 -3.63 -4.91
N TRP A 75 2.35 -4.49 -5.08
CA TRP A 75 2.53 -5.93 -4.96
C TRP A 75 3.59 -6.43 -5.94
N TYR A 76 3.53 -5.99 -7.21
CA TYR A 76 4.51 -6.37 -8.22
C TYR A 76 5.94 -5.96 -7.80
N VAL A 77 6.10 -4.75 -7.26
CA VAL A 77 7.40 -4.29 -6.76
C VAL A 77 7.93 -5.21 -5.67
N LEU A 78 7.12 -5.50 -4.67
CA LEU A 78 7.56 -6.30 -3.51
C LEU A 78 7.74 -7.77 -3.87
N ALA A 79 6.79 -8.37 -4.56
CA ALA A 79 6.79 -9.79 -4.84
C ALA A 79 7.74 -10.16 -5.97
N ASP A 80 7.79 -9.37 -7.04
CA ASP A 80 8.56 -9.71 -8.23
C ASP A 80 9.91 -8.99 -8.30
N LEU A 81 9.91 -7.67 -8.23
CA LEU A 81 11.16 -6.91 -8.37
C LEU A 81 12.08 -7.07 -7.16
N LEU A 82 11.54 -7.14 -5.95
CA LEU A 82 12.31 -7.34 -4.72
C LEU A 82 12.34 -8.78 -4.24
N GLY A 83 11.47 -9.64 -4.78
CA GLY A 83 11.47 -11.07 -4.49
C GLY A 83 10.98 -11.46 -3.10
N PHE A 84 10.11 -10.66 -2.48
CA PHE A 84 9.51 -11.01 -1.19
C PHE A 84 8.52 -12.16 -1.36
N ASP A 85 8.57 -13.17 -0.47
CA ASP A 85 7.81 -14.41 -0.64
C ASP A 85 6.33 -14.33 -0.23
N ASN A 86 6.01 -13.52 0.76
CA ASN A 86 4.69 -13.55 1.41
C ASN A 86 3.93 -12.24 1.21
N VAL A 87 3.78 -11.81 -0.04
CA VAL A 87 3.06 -10.57 -0.37
C VAL A 87 1.77 -10.92 -1.11
N SER A 88 0.67 -10.36 -0.65
CA SER A 88 -0.65 -10.56 -1.26
C SER A 88 -1.35 -9.21 -1.42
N VAL A 89 -2.25 -9.13 -2.39
CA VAL A 89 -3.13 -7.97 -2.55
C VAL A 89 -4.40 -8.23 -1.72
N TYR A 90 -4.78 -7.27 -0.88
CA TYR A 90 -6.10 -7.29 -0.27
C TYR A 90 -7.10 -6.76 -1.28
N ASP A 91 -7.76 -7.66 -1.99
CA ASP A 91 -8.61 -7.34 -3.13
C ASP A 91 -9.79 -6.44 -2.76
N GLY A 92 -10.39 -6.64 -1.59
CA GLY A 92 -11.49 -5.80 -1.12
C GLY A 92 -11.09 -4.34 -0.91
N SER A 93 -9.86 -4.11 -0.48
CA SER A 93 -9.25 -2.79 -0.27
C SER A 93 -10.15 -1.85 0.53
N TRP A 94 -10.03 -0.53 0.33
CA TRP A 94 -10.81 0.44 1.08
C TRP A 94 -12.30 0.40 0.72
N THR A 95 -12.63 -0.01 -0.50
CA THR A 95 -14.03 -0.19 -0.92
C THR A 95 -14.77 -1.16 -0.01
N GLU A 96 -14.08 -2.17 0.50
CA GLU A 96 -14.66 -3.08 1.50
C GLU A 96 -14.47 -2.54 2.91
N TRP A 97 -13.24 -2.24 3.31
CA TRP A 97 -12.91 -1.88 4.69
C TRP A 97 -13.59 -0.61 5.15
N GLY A 98 -13.57 0.44 4.33
CA GLY A 98 -14.15 1.74 4.66
C GLY A 98 -15.67 1.79 4.60
N ASN A 99 -16.31 0.80 3.98
CA ASN A 99 -17.76 0.72 3.88
C ASN A 99 -18.39 -0.22 4.91
N ARG A 100 -17.59 -1.01 5.62
CA ARG A 100 -18.09 -1.87 6.70
C ARG A 100 -18.15 -1.05 8.00
N GLU A 101 -19.14 -1.35 8.83
CA GLU A 101 -19.32 -0.69 10.12
C GLU A 101 -18.47 -1.33 11.23
N ASP A 102 -18.09 -2.60 11.03
CA ASP A 102 -17.41 -3.42 12.04
C ASP A 102 -15.88 -3.43 11.92
N THR A 103 -15.30 -2.69 10.98
CA THR A 103 -13.86 -2.63 10.81
C THR A 103 -13.27 -1.43 11.56
N PRO A 104 -12.14 -1.61 12.28
CA PRO A 104 -11.49 -0.50 12.95
C PRO A 104 -10.79 0.43 11.94
N ILE A 105 -10.75 1.72 12.25
CA ILE A 105 -10.15 2.74 11.40
C ILE A 105 -9.33 3.69 12.28
N ASP A 106 -8.18 4.10 11.75
CA ASP A 106 -7.34 5.15 12.31
C ASP A 106 -7.17 6.27 11.27
N SER A 107 -6.65 7.41 11.68
CA SER A 107 -6.46 8.54 10.75
C SER A 107 -5.34 9.49 11.18
#